data_b2c228239a6a473de874f3b7d8791973
#
_entry.id   b2c228239a6a473de874f3b7d8791973
#
_cell.length_a   1.000
_cell.length_b   1.000
_cell.length_c   1.000
_cell.angle_alpha   90.00
_cell.angle_beta   90.00
_cell.angle_gamma   90.00
#
_symmetry.space_group_name_H-M   'P 1'
#
loop_
_entity.id
_entity.type
_entity.pdbx_description
1 polymer ?
#
loop_
_entity_poly.entity_id
_entity_poly.type
_entity_poly.pdbx_seq_one_letter_code
_entity_poly.pdbx_strand_id
1 'polypeptide(L)'
;MKHSSIIAGFTTGIAGFAAVLMITGSAWAMGSSDDDAAQPDPYKQAKSLIDDDKYSEAIPILQKLIKDKGAYADALNLLGYSYRKSGDAKTALDYYNQALAMEPDHLGANEYLGELYLEQKQPDKAKERLAVLKRACGSCEEAKELEAAIQKQASN
;
A
#
# COMPACT_ATOMS: atom_id res chain seq x y z
N MET A 1 -41.93 -2.41 -50.56
CA MET A 1 -41.65 -1.89 -51.89
C MET A 1 -40.21 -2.19 -52.15
N LYS A 2 -39.95 -3.28 -52.89
CA LYS A 2 -39.59 -3.31 -54.29
C LYS A 2 -38.24 -2.62 -54.52
N HIS A 3 -37.27 -3.10 -55.15
CA HIS A 3 -36.94 -4.27 -56.00
C HIS A 3 -35.43 -4.31 -56.14
N SER A 4 -34.85 -5.43 -56.19
CA SER A 4 -34.49 -6.24 -57.40
C SER A 4 -33.18 -5.77 -58.05
N SER A 5 -32.19 -6.64 -57.98
CA SER A 5 -31.73 -7.52 -59.12
C SER A 5 -30.83 -6.79 -60.09
N ILE A 6 -29.85 -7.29 -60.74
CA ILE A 6 -29.56 -8.56 -61.42
C ILE A 6 -28.13 -8.48 -62.02
N ILE A 7 -27.39 -9.55 -62.01
CA ILE A 7 -26.76 -10.38 -63.04
C ILE A 7 -25.39 -9.90 -63.58
N ALA A 8 -24.44 -10.71 -63.48
CA ALA A 8 -23.87 -11.83 -64.25
C ALA A 8 -22.86 -11.41 -65.30
N GLY A 9 -21.86 -12.21 -65.45
CA GLY A 9 -21.16 -12.45 -66.72
C GLY A 9 -19.70 -12.74 -66.55
N PHE A 10 -19.33 -14.03 -66.46
CA PHE A 10 -18.48 -14.75 -67.40
C PHE A 10 -17.25 -14.00 -67.92
N THR A 11 -16.01 -14.55 -67.90
CA THR A 11 -15.51 -15.76 -68.57
C THR A 11 -14.01 -15.99 -68.18
N THR A 12 -13.67 -17.21 -67.94
CA THR A 12 -12.54 -18.04 -68.47
C THR A 12 -11.22 -17.38 -68.90
N GLY A 13 -10.14 -18.04 -68.43
CA GLY A 13 -8.84 -18.08 -69.09
C GLY A 13 -7.65 -18.33 -68.15
N ILE A 14 -7.29 -19.53 -67.80
CA ILE A 14 -6.23 -20.43 -68.29
C ILE A 14 -4.80 -19.97 -67.91
N ALA A 15 -4.12 -20.95 -67.31
CA ALA A 15 -2.67 -21.24 -67.31
C ALA A 15 -1.78 -20.47 -66.33
N GLY A 16 -1.41 -21.02 -65.21
CA GLY A 16 -0.17 -21.86 -65.14
C GLY A 16 1.04 -21.01 -64.83
N PHE A 17 1.42 -21.03 -63.59
CA PHE A 17 2.85 -21.13 -63.20
C PHE A 17 2.91 -21.49 -61.71
N ALA A 18 3.35 -22.71 -61.45
CA ALA A 18 3.70 -23.14 -60.13
C ALA A 18 4.99 -22.43 -59.72
N ALA A 19 4.89 -21.44 -58.89
CA ALA A 19 6.02 -20.93 -58.13
C ALA A 19 5.88 -21.43 -56.69
N VAL A 20 6.60 -22.50 -56.39
CA VAL A 20 6.82 -22.96 -55.03
C VAL A 20 7.68 -21.89 -54.30
N LEU A 21 7.05 -20.95 -53.65
CA LEU A 21 7.73 -20.09 -52.71
C LEU A 21 7.91 -20.91 -51.41
N MET A 22 9.12 -21.39 -51.20
CA MET A 22 9.58 -21.82 -49.89
C MET A 22 9.51 -20.61 -48.98
N ILE A 23 8.41 -20.48 -48.24
CA ILE A 23 8.35 -19.55 -47.09
C ILE A 23 9.15 -20.24 -46.00
N THR A 24 10.44 -19.87 -45.87
CA THR A 24 11.20 -20.13 -44.67
C THR A 24 10.52 -19.38 -43.53
N GLY A 25 9.71 -20.11 -42.76
CA GLY A 25 9.11 -19.60 -41.57
C GLY A 25 10.21 -19.18 -40.60
N SER A 26 10.48 -17.89 -40.55
CA SER A 26 11.16 -17.30 -39.41
C SER A 26 10.24 -17.48 -38.21
N ALA A 27 10.52 -18.49 -37.42
CA ALA A 27 9.96 -18.60 -36.09
C ALA A 27 10.41 -17.34 -35.35
N TRP A 28 9.51 -16.39 -35.24
CA TRP A 28 9.65 -15.34 -34.26
C TRP A 28 9.48 -16.03 -32.93
N ALA A 29 10.61 -16.36 -32.29
CA ALA A 29 10.63 -16.62 -30.89
C ALA A 29 10.09 -15.33 -30.25
N MET A 30 8.81 -15.35 -29.86
CA MET A 30 8.31 -14.48 -28.82
C MET A 30 9.11 -14.83 -27.59
N GLY A 31 10.22 -14.14 -27.41
CA GLY A 31 10.86 -14.05 -26.13
C GLY A 31 9.82 -13.46 -25.20
N SER A 32 9.29 -14.28 -24.30
CA SER A 32 8.72 -13.81 -23.07
C SER A 32 9.85 -13.03 -22.40
N SER A 33 9.84 -11.72 -22.59
CA SER A 33 10.54 -10.83 -21.71
C SER A 33 9.76 -10.91 -20.41
N ASP A 34 10.15 -11.86 -19.57
CA ASP A 34 9.88 -11.86 -18.15
C ASP A 34 10.67 -10.69 -17.53
N ASP A 35 10.37 -9.47 -17.99
CA ASP A 35 10.62 -8.23 -17.28
C ASP A 35 9.58 -8.11 -16.15
N ASP A 36 9.47 -9.15 -15.33
CA ASP A 36 9.05 -9.02 -13.95
C ASP A 36 10.19 -8.33 -13.19
N ALA A 37 10.41 -7.06 -13.51
CA ALA A 37 11.07 -6.14 -12.59
C ALA A 37 10.18 -6.18 -11.34
N ALA A 38 10.62 -6.95 -10.34
CA ALA A 38 9.89 -7.18 -9.11
C ALA A 38 9.40 -5.82 -8.61
N GLN A 39 8.09 -5.59 -8.68
CA GLN A 39 7.47 -4.35 -8.21
C GLN A 39 7.91 -4.16 -6.76
N PRO A 40 8.40 -2.99 -6.37
CA PRO A 40 8.83 -2.75 -5.01
C PRO A 40 7.70 -3.15 -4.06
N ASP A 41 8.05 -3.87 -2.99
CA ASP A 41 7.09 -4.23 -1.95
C ASP A 41 6.32 -2.98 -1.51
N PRO A 42 4.98 -2.91 -1.67
CA PRO A 42 4.21 -1.71 -1.37
C PRO A 42 4.36 -1.23 0.08
N TYR A 43 4.58 -2.16 1.03
CA TYR A 43 4.84 -1.80 2.42
C TYR A 43 6.19 -1.07 2.56
N LYS A 44 7.24 -1.59 1.96
CA LYS A 44 8.57 -0.95 1.97
C LYS A 44 8.56 0.38 1.25
N GLN A 45 7.82 0.47 0.13
CA GLN A 45 7.66 1.74 -0.60
C GLN A 45 6.96 2.79 0.26
N ALA A 46 5.86 2.42 0.93
CA ALA A 46 5.16 3.34 1.83
C ALA A 46 6.04 3.76 3.01
N LYS A 47 6.80 2.81 3.59
CA LYS A 47 7.74 3.11 4.67
C LYS A 47 8.81 4.11 4.22
N SER A 48 9.39 3.93 3.05
CA SER A 48 10.38 4.89 2.50
C SER A 48 9.79 6.29 2.30
N LEU A 49 8.53 6.38 1.84
CA LEU A 49 7.85 7.68 1.72
C LEU A 49 7.59 8.33 3.09
N ILE A 50 7.28 7.55 4.11
CA ILE A 50 7.11 8.02 5.48
C ILE A 50 8.45 8.53 6.04
N ASP A 51 9.55 7.80 5.81
CA ASP A 51 10.90 8.20 6.21
C ASP A 51 11.34 9.53 5.52
N ASP A 52 10.77 9.83 4.33
CA ASP A 52 10.95 11.08 3.58
C ASP A 52 9.92 12.18 3.93
N ASP A 53 9.10 12.02 4.97
CA ASP A 53 7.98 12.91 5.35
C ASP A 53 6.86 13.05 4.29
N LYS A 54 6.81 12.16 3.30
CA LYS A 54 5.81 12.18 2.21
C LYS A 54 4.53 11.39 2.59
N TYR A 55 3.92 11.77 3.70
CA TYR A 55 2.80 11.03 4.28
C TYR A 55 1.59 10.92 3.34
N SER A 56 1.27 11.99 2.62
CA SER A 56 0.16 11.99 1.66
C SER A 56 0.34 11.03 0.48
N GLU A 57 1.59 10.71 0.13
CA GLU A 57 1.91 9.75 -0.93
C GLU A 57 1.90 8.31 -0.39
N ALA A 58 2.29 8.11 0.86
CA ALA A 58 2.28 6.79 1.51
C ALA A 58 0.85 6.27 1.76
N ILE A 59 -0.10 7.13 2.11
CA ILE A 59 -1.49 6.76 2.43
C ILE A 59 -2.15 5.92 1.33
N PRO A 60 -2.23 6.33 0.05
CA PRO A 60 -2.90 5.55 -0.98
C PRO A 60 -2.22 4.20 -1.23
N ILE A 61 -0.90 4.09 -1.05
CA ILE A 61 -0.16 2.83 -1.20
C ILE A 61 -0.56 1.85 -0.09
N LEU A 62 -0.61 2.30 1.16
CA LEU A 62 -1.02 1.48 2.31
C LEU A 62 -2.49 1.08 2.21
N GLN A 63 -3.36 1.98 1.77
CA GLN A 63 -4.78 1.68 1.56
C GLN A 63 -4.96 0.60 0.48
N LYS A 64 -4.23 0.71 -0.63
CA LYS A 64 -4.25 -0.30 -1.68
C LYS A 64 -3.71 -1.63 -1.17
N LEU A 65 -2.61 -1.61 -0.43
CA LEU A 65 -2.01 -2.81 0.17
C LEU A 65 -3.02 -3.56 1.06
N ILE A 66 -3.71 -2.84 1.94
CA ILE A 66 -4.74 -3.42 2.82
C ILE A 66 -5.92 -3.97 2.01
N LYS A 67 -6.35 -3.27 0.96
CA LYS A 67 -7.42 -3.72 0.08
C LYS A 67 -7.08 -5.02 -0.64
N ASP A 68 -5.83 -5.14 -1.11
CA ASP A 68 -5.39 -6.25 -1.95
C ASP A 68 -4.98 -7.49 -1.13
N LYS A 69 -4.36 -7.29 0.02
CA LYS A 69 -3.79 -8.37 0.85
C LYS A 69 -4.48 -8.58 2.19
N GLY A 70 -5.42 -7.73 2.54
CA GLY A 70 -6.05 -7.70 3.86
C GLY A 70 -5.32 -6.78 4.84
N ALA A 71 -6.05 -6.37 5.88
CA ALA A 71 -5.49 -5.54 6.93
C ALA A 71 -4.58 -6.37 7.87
N TYR A 72 -3.49 -5.76 8.32
CA TYR A 72 -2.60 -6.26 9.36
C TYR A 72 -2.03 -5.09 10.17
N ALA A 73 -1.61 -5.36 11.40
CA ALA A 73 -1.33 -4.33 12.40
C ALA A 73 -0.28 -3.31 11.96
N ASP A 74 0.83 -3.76 11.36
CA ASP A 74 1.88 -2.86 10.86
C ASP A 74 1.38 -1.87 9.81
N ALA A 75 0.58 -2.32 8.82
CA ALA A 75 0.07 -1.43 7.78
C ALA A 75 -0.96 -0.43 8.32
N LEU A 76 -1.81 -0.88 9.24
CA LEU A 76 -2.75 0.00 9.94
C LEU A 76 -2.02 1.01 10.81
N ASN A 77 -0.96 0.61 11.51
CA ASN A 77 -0.09 1.49 12.28
C ASN A 77 0.53 2.58 11.40
N LEU A 78 1.11 2.21 10.25
CA LEU A 78 1.69 3.19 9.31
C LEU A 78 0.65 4.14 8.72
N LEU A 79 -0.59 3.67 8.47
CA LEU A 79 -1.70 4.55 8.08
C LEU A 79 -2.04 5.54 9.20
N GLY A 80 -2.17 5.05 10.44
CA GLY A 80 -2.39 5.90 11.59
C GLY A 80 -1.33 6.98 11.72
N TYR A 81 -0.06 6.59 11.61
CA TYR A 81 1.07 7.51 11.64
C TYR A 81 1.00 8.55 10.53
N SER A 82 0.77 8.13 9.29
CA SER A 82 0.69 9.01 8.13
C SER A 82 -0.45 10.03 8.27
N TYR A 83 -1.64 9.61 8.73
CA TYR A 83 -2.76 10.51 8.98
C TYR A 83 -2.47 11.48 10.13
N ARG A 84 -1.86 11.01 11.24
CA ARG A 84 -1.46 11.89 12.36
C ARG A 84 -0.50 12.98 11.89
N LYS A 85 0.54 12.59 11.16
CA LYS A 85 1.54 13.54 10.63
C LYS A 85 0.97 14.49 9.58
N SER A 86 -0.10 14.08 8.88
CA SER A 86 -0.87 14.94 7.96
C SER A 86 -1.91 15.84 8.66
N GLY A 87 -2.04 15.73 10.00
CA GLY A 87 -2.96 16.54 10.79
C GLY A 87 -4.37 15.98 10.96
N ASP A 88 -4.66 14.79 10.42
CA ASP A 88 -5.96 14.12 10.63
C ASP A 88 -5.91 13.18 11.83
N ALA A 89 -5.95 13.77 13.01
CA ALA A 89 -5.90 13.07 14.28
C ALA A 89 -7.07 12.09 14.49
N LYS A 90 -8.24 12.37 13.89
CA LYS A 90 -9.42 11.50 14.01
C LYS A 90 -9.21 10.19 13.26
N THR A 91 -8.84 10.29 11.99
CA THR A 91 -8.57 9.11 11.16
C THR A 91 -7.37 8.32 11.69
N ALA A 92 -6.34 9.00 12.20
CA ALA A 92 -5.20 8.35 12.85
C ALA A 92 -5.63 7.50 14.05
N LEU A 93 -6.47 8.05 14.94
CA LEU A 93 -7.01 7.34 16.09
C LEU A 93 -7.74 6.06 15.68
N ASP A 94 -8.55 6.14 14.64
CA ASP A 94 -9.32 4.98 14.13
C ASP A 94 -8.38 3.86 13.63
N TYR A 95 -7.32 4.21 12.90
CA TYR A 95 -6.35 3.22 12.40
C TYR A 95 -5.49 2.61 13.50
N TYR A 96 -5.02 3.40 14.49
CA TYR A 96 -4.30 2.84 15.64
C TYR A 96 -5.19 1.89 16.45
N ASN A 97 -6.45 2.23 16.66
CA ASN A 97 -7.38 1.33 17.35
C ASN A 97 -7.61 0.04 16.57
N GLN A 98 -7.69 0.08 15.24
CA GLN A 98 -7.77 -1.13 14.41
C GLN A 98 -6.50 -1.97 14.53
N ALA A 99 -5.31 -1.37 14.49
CA ALA A 99 -4.05 -2.08 14.69
C ALA A 99 -4.01 -2.78 16.05
N LEU A 100 -4.38 -2.08 17.12
CA LEU A 100 -4.39 -2.61 18.50
C LEU A 100 -5.53 -3.61 18.76
N ALA A 101 -6.59 -3.58 17.97
CA ALA A 101 -7.62 -4.62 18.02
C ALA A 101 -7.11 -5.96 17.44
N MET A 102 -6.18 -5.91 16.48
CA MET A 102 -5.52 -7.09 15.93
C MET A 102 -4.36 -7.55 16.81
N GLU A 103 -3.51 -6.62 17.23
CA GLU A 103 -2.31 -6.86 18.02
C GLU A 103 -2.25 -5.87 19.21
N PRO A 104 -2.84 -6.23 20.38
CA PRO A 104 -2.92 -5.32 21.54
C PRO A 104 -1.56 -4.82 22.05
N ASP A 105 -0.51 -5.62 21.86
CA ASP A 105 0.86 -5.31 22.30
C ASP A 105 1.75 -4.78 21.18
N HIS A 106 1.18 -4.39 20.03
CA HIS A 106 1.92 -3.81 18.91
C HIS A 106 2.66 -2.54 19.34
N LEU A 107 3.99 -2.58 19.30
CA LEU A 107 4.83 -1.55 19.93
C LEU A 107 4.61 -0.16 19.30
N GLY A 108 4.82 -0.01 18.01
CA GLY A 108 4.65 1.28 17.33
C GLY A 108 3.22 1.84 17.44
N ALA A 109 2.17 1.00 17.41
CA ALA A 109 0.81 1.50 17.54
C ALA A 109 0.50 2.02 18.96
N ASN A 110 1.04 1.38 20.00
CA ASN A 110 0.92 1.88 21.38
C ASN A 110 1.72 3.18 21.57
N GLU A 111 2.93 3.28 21.03
CA GLU A 111 3.75 4.49 21.07
C GLU A 111 3.03 5.66 20.38
N TYR A 112 2.71 5.51 19.10
CA TYR A 112 2.14 6.61 18.29
C TYR A 112 0.73 7.01 18.73
N LEU A 113 -0.06 6.07 19.25
CA LEU A 113 -1.34 6.41 19.89
C LEU A 113 -1.10 7.17 21.20
N GLY A 114 -0.08 6.82 21.96
CA GLY A 114 0.32 7.54 23.16
C GLY A 114 0.71 8.98 22.85
N GLU A 115 1.51 9.20 21.82
CA GLU A 115 1.88 10.54 21.33
C GLU A 115 0.65 11.33 20.83
N LEU A 116 -0.26 10.68 20.08
CA LEU A 116 -1.52 11.31 19.66
C LEU A 116 -2.36 11.77 20.86
N TYR A 117 -2.41 10.99 21.94
CA TYR A 117 -3.09 11.41 23.17
C TYR A 117 -2.41 12.61 23.84
N LEU A 118 -1.08 12.70 23.79
CA LEU A 118 -0.37 13.88 24.28
C LEU A 118 -0.73 15.12 23.45
N GLU A 119 -0.74 15.03 22.12
CA GLU A 119 -1.16 16.11 21.22
C GLU A 119 -2.59 16.58 21.54
N GLN A 120 -3.46 15.66 21.93
CA GLN A 120 -4.86 15.93 22.33
C GLN A 120 -5.00 16.38 23.81
N LYS A 121 -3.90 16.61 24.52
CA LYS A 121 -3.87 16.98 25.94
C LYS A 121 -4.54 15.94 26.86
N GLN A 122 -4.37 14.67 26.54
CA GLN A 122 -4.88 13.52 27.30
C GLN A 122 -3.72 12.67 27.88
N PRO A 123 -2.88 13.22 28.79
CA PRO A 123 -1.67 12.55 29.26
C PRO A 123 -1.93 11.24 30.00
N ASP A 124 -3.08 11.08 30.63
CA ASP A 124 -3.39 9.85 31.36
C ASP A 124 -3.60 8.67 30.40
N LYS A 125 -4.21 8.90 29.22
CA LYS A 125 -4.29 7.86 28.18
C LYS A 125 -2.93 7.54 27.59
N ALA A 126 -2.05 8.52 27.44
CA ALA A 126 -0.67 8.27 27.03
C ALA A 126 0.09 7.38 28.03
N LYS A 127 -0.10 7.61 29.34
CA LYS A 127 0.48 6.75 30.40
C LYS A 127 -0.07 5.32 30.36
N GLU A 128 -1.34 5.13 30.00
CA GLU A 128 -1.91 3.79 29.78
C GLU A 128 -1.20 3.07 28.64
N ARG A 129 -0.91 3.75 27.51
CA ARG A 129 -0.15 3.16 26.41
C ARG A 129 1.27 2.84 26.81
N LEU A 130 1.94 3.73 27.56
CA LEU A 130 3.25 3.46 28.10
C LEU A 130 3.27 2.23 29.02
N ALA A 131 2.23 2.04 29.83
CA ALA A 131 2.11 0.86 30.69
C ALA A 131 1.98 -0.43 29.87
N VAL A 132 1.30 -0.39 28.71
CA VAL A 132 1.27 -1.53 27.78
C VAL A 132 2.66 -1.81 27.23
N LEU A 133 3.35 -0.79 26.71
CA LEU A 133 4.72 -0.94 26.20
C LEU A 133 5.68 -1.54 27.23
N LYS A 134 5.65 -1.01 28.46
CA LYS A 134 6.51 -1.53 29.55
C LYS A 134 6.23 -3.00 29.86
N ARG A 135 5.01 -3.46 29.74
CA ARG A 135 4.68 -4.90 29.92
C ARG A 135 5.13 -5.74 28.71
N ALA A 136 4.96 -5.22 27.49
CA ALA A 136 5.24 -5.96 26.27
C ALA A 136 6.75 -6.13 26.01
N CYS A 137 7.54 -5.09 26.25
CA CYS A 137 8.96 -5.06 25.87
C CYS A 137 9.90 -4.52 26.96
N GLY A 138 9.38 -4.07 28.10
CA GLY A 138 10.20 -3.50 29.18
C GLY A 138 10.70 -2.11 28.85
N SER A 139 11.94 -1.98 28.35
CA SER A 139 12.60 -0.71 28.04
C SER A 139 13.05 -0.63 26.59
N CYS A 140 12.18 -1.05 25.66
CA CYS A 140 12.41 -0.88 24.22
C CYS A 140 12.40 0.61 23.84
N GLU A 141 12.74 0.89 22.58
CA GLU A 141 12.81 2.25 22.03
C GLU A 141 11.48 2.98 22.18
N GLU A 142 10.40 2.34 21.78
CA GLU A 142 9.04 2.89 21.80
C GLU A 142 8.58 3.27 23.23
N ALA A 143 8.95 2.45 24.22
CA ALA A 143 8.63 2.76 25.61
C ALA A 143 9.44 3.97 26.12
N LYS A 144 10.69 4.11 25.72
CA LYS A 144 11.55 5.25 26.10
C LYS A 144 11.10 6.53 25.43
N GLU A 145 10.76 6.47 24.14
CA GLU A 145 10.31 7.63 23.37
C GLU A 145 9.00 8.18 23.92
N LEU A 146 8.00 7.31 24.16
CA LEU A 146 6.75 7.75 24.76
C LEU A 146 6.93 8.27 26.20
N GLU A 147 7.81 7.64 27.01
CA GLU A 147 8.10 8.12 28.36
C GLU A 147 8.72 9.52 28.34
N ALA A 148 9.68 9.74 27.44
CA ALA A 148 10.30 11.06 27.25
C ALA A 148 9.29 12.11 26.78
N ALA A 149 8.38 11.75 25.86
CA ALA A 149 7.31 12.64 25.39
C ALA A 149 6.37 13.05 26.54
N ILE A 150 5.97 12.11 27.39
CA ILE A 150 5.13 12.38 28.58
C ILE A 150 5.85 13.33 29.55
N GLN A 151 7.13 13.08 29.82
CA GLN A 151 7.93 13.93 30.73
C GLN A 151 8.09 15.35 30.19
N LYS A 152 8.38 15.48 28.89
CA LYS A 152 8.49 16.79 28.23
C LYS A 152 7.21 17.59 28.31
N GLN A 153 6.06 16.96 28.14
CA GLN A 153 4.76 17.64 28.25
C GLN A 153 4.45 18.08 29.68
N ALA A 154 4.84 17.29 30.69
CA ALA A 154 4.60 17.63 32.10
C ALA A 154 5.48 18.79 32.61
N SER A 155 6.57 19.12 31.90
CA SER A 155 7.50 20.22 32.25
C SER A 155 7.17 21.56 31.56
N ASN A 156 6.19 21.58 30.66
CA ASN A 156 5.71 22.79 29.94
C ASN A 156 4.38 23.30 30.52
#